data_be33a497b45879b0cbfff0ccc3180055
#
_entry.id   be33a497b45879b0cbfff0ccc3180055
#
_cell.length_a   1.000
_cell.length_b   1.000
_cell.length_c   1.000
_cell.angle_alpha   90.00
_cell.angle_beta   90.00
_cell.angle_gamma   90.00
#
_symmetry.space_group_name_H-M   'P 1'
#
loop_
_entity.id
_entity.type
_entity.pdbx_description
1 polymer ?
#
loop_
_entity_poly.entity_id
_entity_poly.type
_entity_poly.pdbx_seq_one_letter_code
_entity_poly.pdbx_strand_id
1 'polypeptide(L)'
;ETWIEQNAHMLSVRNFRIYIKEEAGERLIGCCKTVWAVLERDKREIVNLFDMPVFKETVDGEVLKMSRAQRMLPLVLDELEQDPEVIRAQEKPHTIQYADMDYNCHCNSTKYLEWMLNARRMQDNTKPFRLDINYVKELYLGDRMLTRYAERANNVQYQQVDTNGVTCCNARIMQIENLSC
;
A
#
# COMPACT_ATOMS: atom_id res chain seq x y z
N GLU A 1 9.79 5.69 -15.22
CA GLU A 1 11.15 5.47 -14.71
C GLU A 1 11.10 4.68 -13.41
N THR A 2 12.10 3.84 -13.17
CA THR A 2 12.25 3.13 -11.90
C THR A 2 13.73 2.87 -11.60
N TRP A 3 14.12 2.97 -10.33
CA TRP A 3 15.49 2.73 -9.87
C TRP A 3 15.53 2.23 -8.43
N ILE A 4 16.66 1.65 -8.02
CA ILE A 4 16.90 1.24 -6.65
C ILE A 4 17.66 2.37 -5.94
N GLU A 5 17.01 2.97 -4.94
CA GLU A 5 17.60 4.02 -4.12
C GLU A 5 18.66 3.45 -3.15
N GLN A 6 18.33 2.32 -2.53
CA GLN A 6 19.15 1.73 -1.48
C GLN A 6 18.84 0.26 -1.29
N ASN A 7 19.89 -0.54 -1.07
CA ASN A 7 19.79 -1.89 -0.51
C ASN A 7 20.37 -1.90 0.91
N ALA A 8 19.69 -2.60 1.81
CA ALA A 8 20.15 -2.93 3.15
C ALA A 8 20.12 -4.46 3.30
N HIS A 9 20.58 -5.00 4.46
CA HIS A 9 20.65 -6.45 4.65
C HIS A 9 19.35 -7.19 4.32
N MET A 10 18.19 -6.64 4.68
CA MET A 10 16.90 -7.32 4.58
C MET A 10 15.91 -6.61 3.65
N LEU A 11 16.20 -5.40 3.18
CA LEU A 11 15.27 -4.55 2.49
C LEU A 11 15.91 -3.85 1.31
N SER A 12 15.15 -3.72 0.21
CA SER A 12 15.46 -2.90 -0.95
C SER A 12 14.45 -1.78 -1.06
N VAL A 13 14.91 -0.55 -1.29
CA VAL A 13 14.07 0.62 -1.54
C VAL A 13 14.10 0.91 -3.03
N ARG A 14 12.94 0.83 -3.66
CA ARG A 14 12.76 1.11 -5.08
C ARG A 14 11.83 2.29 -5.28
N ASN A 15 12.23 3.18 -6.15
CA ASN A 15 11.49 4.37 -6.54
C ASN A 15 10.91 4.25 -7.94
N PHE A 16 9.85 5.02 -8.17
CA PHE A 16 9.20 5.15 -9.48
C PHE A 16 8.80 6.59 -9.71
N ARG A 17 8.93 7.07 -10.96
CA ARG A 17 8.26 8.26 -11.50
C ARG A 17 7.35 7.83 -12.64
N ILE A 18 6.13 8.32 -12.63
CA ILE A 18 5.08 7.96 -13.58
C ILE A 18 4.78 9.19 -14.42
N TYR A 19 4.93 9.06 -15.72
CA TYR A 19 4.71 10.14 -16.68
C TYR A 19 3.57 9.80 -17.64
N ILE A 20 2.88 10.82 -18.08
CA ILE A 20 1.97 10.74 -19.23
C ILE A 20 2.61 11.43 -20.42
N LYS A 21 2.50 10.82 -21.61
CA LYS A 21 2.94 11.42 -22.86
C LYS A 21 1.84 12.32 -23.40
N GLU A 22 2.16 13.56 -23.64
CA GLU A 22 1.31 14.59 -24.23
C GLU A 22 1.98 15.14 -25.50
N GLU A 23 1.26 15.90 -26.34
CA GLU A 23 1.83 16.49 -27.56
C GLU A 23 3.00 17.44 -27.26
N ALA A 24 2.95 18.13 -26.13
CA ALA A 24 3.99 19.07 -25.69
C ALA A 24 5.18 18.41 -24.96
N GLY A 25 5.17 17.08 -24.75
CA GLY A 25 6.22 16.35 -24.05
C GLY A 25 5.68 15.42 -22.96
N GLU A 26 6.52 15.10 -21.96
CA GLU A 26 6.14 14.22 -20.86
C GLU A 26 5.78 15.04 -19.62
N ARG A 27 4.64 14.74 -19.01
CA ARG A 27 4.21 15.36 -17.76
C ARG A 27 4.22 14.33 -16.61
N LEU A 28 4.92 14.65 -15.53
CA LEU A 28 4.92 13.85 -14.31
C LEU A 28 3.52 13.84 -13.68
N ILE A 29 2.96 12.65 -13.43
CA ILE A 29 1.64 12.48 -12.84
C ILE A 29 1.67 11.73 -11.50
N GLY A 30 2.81 11.14 -11.13
CA GLY A 30 2.94 10.43 -9.87
C GLY A 30 4.35 9.98 -9.58
N CYS A 31 4.61 9.71 -8.33
CA CYS A 31 5.81 9.03 -7.87
C CYS A 31 5.47 8.03 -6.77
N CYS A 32 6.31 7.02 -6.63
CA CYS A 32 6.10 5.96 -5.66
C CYS A 32 7.45 5.54 -5.06
N LYS A 33 7.45 5.33 -3.75
CA LYS A 33 8.57 4.72 -3.02
C LYS A 33 8.09 3.42 -2.40
N THR A 34 8.72 2.32 -2.76
CA THR A 34 8.37 0.99 -2.27
C THR A 34 9.53 0.38 -1.49
N VAL A 35 9.19 -0.43 -0.49
CA VAL A 35 10.15 -1.18 0.31
C VAL A 35 9.87 -2.65 0.13
N TRP A 36 10.87 -3.40 -0.30
CA TRP A 36 10.77 -4.82 -0.63
C TRP A 36 11.67 -5.65 0.28
N ALA A 37 11.20 -6.83 0.66
CA ALA A 37 12.00 -7.91 1.23
C ALA A 37 12.01 -9.08 0.25
N VAL A 38 13.13 -9.80 0.17
CA VAL A 38 13.21 -11.07 -0.56
C VAL A 38 13.00 -12.19 0.46
N LEU A 39 12.05 -13.06 0.17
CA LEU A 39 11.78 -14.24 0.98
C LEU A 39 12.30 -15.49 0.27
N GLU A 40 12.96 -16.37 1.00
CA GLU A 40 13.20 -17.71 0.52
C GLU A 40 11.87 -18.44 0.39
N ARG A 41 11.66 -19.09 -0.77
CA ARG A 41 10.35 -19.63 -1.14
C ARG A 41 9.86 -20.71 -0.19
N ASP A 42 10.73 -21.63 0.19
CA ASP A 42 10.33 -22.83 0.95
C ASP A 42 10.26 -22.55 2.45
N LYS A 43 11.22 -21.82 2.99
CA LYS A 43 11.28 -21.49 4.43
C LYS A 43 10.50 -20.26 4.81
N ARG A 44 10.15 -19.39 3.84
CA ARG A 44 9.50 -18.10 4.07
C ARG A 44 10.31 -17.17 4.97
N GLU A 45 11.63 -17.35 5.00
CA GLU A 45 12.56 -16.51 5.75
C GLU A 45 13.06 -15.36 4.89
N ILE A 46 13.31 -14.20 5.50
CA ILE A 46 13.89 -13.05 4.81
C ILE A 46 15.35 -13.33 4.50
N VAL A 47 15.72 -13.19 3.22
CA VAL A 47 17.07 -13.37 2.73
C VAL A 47 17.88 -12.08 2.93
N ASN A 48 19.15 -12.22 3.32
CA ASN A 48 20.09 -11.11 3.31
C ASN A 48 20.46 -10.76 1.87
N LEU A 49 20.09 -9.57 1.43
CA LEU A 49 20.29 -9.12 0.04
C LEU A 49 21.78 -9.05 -0.36
N PHE A 50 22.69 -8.82 0.60
CA PHE A 50 24.11 -8.77 0.31
C PHE A 50 24.75 -10.13 0.00
N ASP A 51 24.05 -11.23 0.28
CA ASP A 51 24.46 -12.56 -0.14
C ASP A 51 24.11 -12.84 -1.61
N MET A 52 23.31 -11.95 -2.23
CA MET A 52 22.87 -12.04 -3.63
C MET A 52 23.62 -10.99 -4.47
N PRO A 53 24.52 -11.39 -5.41
CA PRO A 53 25.34 -10.46 -6.19
C PRO A 53 24.54 -9.39 -6.94
N VAL A 54 23.39 -9.76 -7.49
CA VAL A 54 22.52 -8.87 -8.26
C VAL A 54 22.10 -7.61 -7.48
N PHE A 55 21.95 -7.70 -6.16
CA PHE A 55 21.56 -6.55 -5.34
C PHE A 55 22.74 -5.64 -4.98
N LYS A 56 23.98 -6.09 -5.17
CA LYS A 56 25.18 -5.26 -4.95
C LYS A 56 25.45 -4.29 -6.10
N GLU A 57 25.04 -4.65 -7.31
CA GLU A 57 25.40 -3.98 -8.56
C GLU A 57 24.30 -3.02 -9.09
N THR A 58 23.11 -3.02 -8.47
CA THR A 58 21.93 -2.35 -9.02
C THR A 58 21.47 -1.12 -8.24
N VAL A 59 22.32 -0.53 -7.40
CA VAL A 59 21.97 0.67 -6.64
C VAL A 59 22.34 1.92 -7.44
N ASP A 60 21.33 2.72 -7.77
CA ASP A 60 21.48 4.00 -8.46
C ASP A 60 21.80 5.15 -7.49
N GLY A 61 21.32 5.03 -6.25
CA GLY A 61 21.60 5.96 -5.16
C GLY A 61 20.83 7.28 -5.21
N GLU A 62 20.05 7.55 -6.26
CA GLU A 62 19.19 8.72 -6.30
C GLU A 62 18.08 8.62 -5.26
N VAL A 63 17.98 9.63 -4.39
CA VAL A 63 16.98 9.68 -3.32
C VAL A 63 15.73 10.39 -3.80
N LEU A 64 14.60 9.67 -3.81
CA LEU A 64 13.30 10.30 -4.03
C LEU A 64 12.90 11.09 -2.78
N LYS A 65 12.58 12.39 -2.92
CA LYS A 65 12.15 13.27 -1.82
C LYS A 65 10.73 12.96 -1.34
N MET A 66 10.50 11.71 -0.97
CA MET A 66 9.24 11.20 -0.43
C MET A 66 9.53 10.36 0.81
N SER A 67 8.82 10.59 1.90
CA SER A 67 8.91 9.73 3.09
C SER A 67 8.31 8.36 2.80
N ARG A 68 8.86 7.31 3.44
CA ARG A 68 8.27 5.96 3.40
C ARG A 68 6.90 5.97 4.08
N ALA A 69 6.04 5.01 3.71
CA ALA A 69 4.79 4.77 4.43
C ALA A 69 5.06 4.50 5.92
N GLN A 70 4.32 5.20 6.78
CA GLN A 70 4.43 5.02 8.22
C GLN A 70 3.57 3.83 8.66
N ARG A 71 3.97 3.18 9.75
CA ARG A 71 3.14 2.18 10.41
C ARG A 71 1.87 2.85 10.93
N MET A 72 0.72 2.28 10.57
CA MET A 72 -0.58 2.75 11.02
C MET A 72 -1.03 1.98 12.25
N LEU A 73 -1.70 2.68 13.17
CA LEU A 73 -2.34 2.06 14.32
C LEU A 73 -3.60 1.30 13.86
N PRO A 74 -3.99 0.22 14.55
CA PRO A 74 -5.24 -0.46 14.29
C PRO A 74 -6.45 0.47 14.43
N LEU A 75 -7.51 0.21 13.66
CA LEU A 75 -8.80 0.87 13.80
C LEU A 75 -9.69 0.05 14.75
N VAL A 76 -10.00 0.63 15.90
CA VAL A 76 -10.95 0.09 16.86
C VAL A 76 -12.27 0.85 16.71
N LEU A 77 -13.30 0.23 16.13
CA LEU A 77 -14.53 0.91 15.74
C LEU A 77 -15.23 1.60 16.92
N ASP A 78 -15.32 0.94 18.07
CA ASP A 78 -15.96 1.51 19.27
C ASP A 78 -15.27 2.79 19.78
N GLU A 79 -13.94 2.88 19.61
CA GLU A 79 -13.18 4.09 19.94
C GLU A 79 -13.40 5.18 18.89
N LEU A 80 -13.55 4.81 17.62
CA LEU A 80 -13.76 5.74 16.52
C LEU A 80 -15.14 6.40 16.56
N GLU A 81 -16.14 5.73 17.08
CA GLU A 81 -17.48 6.33 17.29
C GLU A 81 -17.47 7.45 18.32
N GLN A 82 -16.48 7.44 19.23
CA GLN A 82 -16.30 8.46 20.28
C GLN A 82 -15.28 9.53 19.89
N ASP A 83 -14.55 9.37 18.79
CA ASP A 83 -13.56 10.34 18.31
C ASP A 83 -14.25 11.49 17.54
N PRO A 84 -14.22 12.74 18.09
CA PRO A 84 -14.90 13.88 17.46
C PRO A 84 -14.31 14.28 16.10
N GLU A 85 -13.11 13.83 15.75
CA GLU A 85 -12.49 14.09 14.46
C GLU A 85 -12.95 13.10 13.37
N VAL A 86 -13.58 11.99 13.75
CA VAL A 86 -14.08 10.99 12.81
C VAL A 86 -15.44 11.43 12.26
N ILE A 87 -15.46 11.72 10.97
CA ILE A 87 -16.69 12.07 10.25
C ILE A 87 -17.53 10.82 9.98
N ARG A 88 -16.86 9.71 9.68
CA ARG A 88 -17.50 8.43 9.34
C ARG A 88 -16.57 7.25 9.61
N ALA A 89 -17.10 6.21 10.24
CA ALA A 89 -16.45 4.92 10.39
C ALA A 89 -17.40 3.80 9.92
N GLN A 90 -16.87 2.82 9.18
CA GLN A 90 -17.66 1.66 8.70
C GLN A 90 -16.79 0.42 8.53
N GLU A 91 -17.47 -0.72 8.50
CA GLU A 91 -16.89 -2.03 8.23
C GLU A 91 -17.65 -2.74 7.10
N LYS A 92 -16.93 -3.42 6.21
CA LYS A 92 -17.53 -4.22 5.12
C LYS A 92 -16.85 -5.58 5.02
N PRO A 93 -17.62 -6.67 5.04
CA PRO A 93 -17.08 -8.00 4.82
C PRO A 93 -16.76 -8.26 3.35
N HIS A 94 -15.74 -9.08 3.12
CA HIS A 94 -15.38 -9.61 1.81
C HIS A 94 -14.91 -11.05 1.92
N THR A 95 -15.13 -11.86 0.88
CA THR A 95 -14.61 -13.22 0.75
C THR A 95 -13.76 -13.28 -0.51
N ILE A 96 -12.53 -13.78 -0.39
CA ILE A 96 -11.57 -13.86 -1.49
C ILE A 96 -12.06 -14.87 -2.52
N GLN A 97 -12.23 -14.42 -3.76
CA GLN A 97 -12.72 -15.21 -4.88
C GLN A 97 -11.59 -15.53 -5.86
N TYR A 98 -11.83 -16.42 -6.81
CA TYR A 98 -10.87 -16.79 -7.85
C TYR A 98 -10.37 -15.58 -8.65
N ALA A 99 -11.26 -14.64 -8.97
CA ALA A 99 -10.91 -13.41 -9.70
C ALA A 99 -10.01 -12.44 -8.92
N ASP A 100 -9.81 -12.68 -7.64
CA ASP A 100 -8.96 -11.87 -6.78
C ASP A 100 -7.53 -12.42 -6.68
N MET A 101 -7.30 -13.62 -7.21
CA MET A 101 -6.02 -14.32 -7.09
C MET A 101 -5.04 -13.91 -8.18
N ASP A 102 -3.75 -13.90 -7.83
CA ASP A 102 -2.66 -13.81 -8.78
C ASP A 102 -2.13 -15.20 -9.21
N TYR A 103 -1.12 -15.23 -10.07
CA TYR A 103 -0.54 -16.48 -10.57
C TYR A 103 0.25 -17.24 -9.48
N ASN A 104 0.61 -16.60 -8.35
CA ASN A 104 1.25 -17.25 -7.21
C ASN A 104 0.24 -17.92 -6.26
N CYS A 105 -1.05 -17.91 -6.61
CA CYS A 105 -2.15 -18.37 -5.77
C CYS A 105 -2.31 -17.56 -4.47
N HIS A 106 -1.90 -16.30 -4.46
CA HIS A 106 -2.17 -15.33 -3.41
C HIS A 106 -3.19 -14.30 -3.87
N CYS A 107 -3.89 -13.68 -2.93
CA CYS A 107 -4.73 -12.55 -3.26
C CYS A 107 -3.86 -11.42 -3.85
N ASN A 108 -4.23 -10.94 -5.04
CA ASN A 108 -3.51 -9.87 -5.73
C ASN A 108 -3.49 -8.60 -4.89
N SER A 109 -2.31 -8.02 -4.73
CA SER A 109 -2.09 -6.82 -3.90
C SER A 109 -2.96 -5.62 -4.30
N THR A 110 -3.32 -5.49 -5.58
CA THR A 110 -4.21 -4.44 -6.06
C THR A 110 -5.64 -4.58 -5.56
N LYS A 111 -6.10 -5.81 -5.26
CA LYS A 111 -7.44 -6.07 -4.76
C LYS A 111 -7.68 -5.49 -3.37
N TYR A 112 -6.68 -5.52 -2.51
CA TYR A 112 -6.79 -4.86 -1.20
C TYR A 112 -7.15 -3.38 -1.33
N LEU A 113 -6.48 -2.67 -2.26
CA LEU A 113 -6.78 -1.26 -2.53
C LEU A 113 -8.16 -1.07 -3.17
N GLU A 114 -8.53 -1.92 -4.13
CA GLU A 114 -9.85 -1.88 -4.77
C GLU A 114 -10.98 -1.97 -3.73
N TRP A 115 -10.90 -2.90 -2.79
CA TRP A 115 -11.92 -3.04 -1.74
C TRP A 115 -11.95 -1.86 -0.77
N MET A 116 -10.80 -1.27 -0.44
CA MET A 116 -10.72 -0.05 0.37
C MET A 116 -11.43 1.12 -0.32
N LEU A 117 -11.15 1.34 -1.61
CA LEU A 117 -11.77 2.40 -2.40
C LEU A 117 -13.27 2.17 -2.58
N ASN A 118 -13.70 0.92 -2.81
CA ASN A 118 -15.10 0.55 -2.91
C ASN A 118 -15.86 0.66 -1.58
N ALA A 119 -15.18 0.49 -0.44
CA ALA A 119 -15.80 0.63 0.87
C ALA A 119 -16.30 2.05 1.10
N ARG A 120 -15.52 3.06 0.73
CA ARG A 120 -15.87 4.48 0.91
C ARG A 120 -16.63 5.11 -0.24
N ARG A 121 -16.54 4.59 -1.47
CA ARG A 121 -16.97 5.23 -2.72
C ARG A 121 -16.27 6.58 -2.93
N MET A 122 -14.99 6.57 -3.25
CA MET A 122 -14.27 7.79 -3.64
C MET A 122 -14.97 8.48 -4.81
N GLN A 123 -15.43 9.72 -4.59
CA GLN A 123 -16.20 10.49 -5.56
C GLN A 123 -15.37 11.47 -6.39
N ASP A 124 -14.20 11.88 -5.90
CA ASP A 124 -13.37 12.89 -6.55
C ASP A 124 -11.94 12.36 -6.78
N ASN A 125 -11.65 12.02 -8.04
CA ASN A 125 -10.34 11.54 -8.49
C ASN A 125 -9.53 12.65 -9.18
N THR A 126 -9.98 13.90 -9.11
CA THR A 126 -9.34 15.02 -9.85
C THR A 126 -8.22 15.68 -9.07
N LYS A 127 -8.17 15.48 -7.76
CA LYS A 127 -7.15 16.06 -6.88
C LYS A 127 -6.01 15.10 -6.62
N PRO A 128 -4.77 15.62 -6.56
CA PRO A 128 -3.64 14.79 -6.19
C PRO A 128 -3.80 14.28 -4.74
N PHE A 129 -3.36 13.05 -4.50
CA PHE A 129 -3.40 12.43 -3.18
C PHE A 129 -2.13 11.64 -2.92
N ARG A 130 -1.82 11.45 -1.65
CA ARG A 130 -0.81 10.51 -1.18
C ARG A 130 -1.50 9.25 -0.67
N LEU A 131 -1.02 8.10 -1.14
CA LEU A 131 -1.39 6.78 -0.63
C LEU A 131 -0.20 6.18 0.12
N ASP A 132 -0.38 5.93 1.41
CA ASP A 132 0.49 5.06 2.20
C ASP A 132 -0.19 3.69 2.33
N ILE A 133 0.50 2.60 1.99
CA ILE A 133 -0.04 1.24 2.10
C ILE A 133 1.00 0.28 2.67
N ASN A 134 0.58 -0.59 3.59
CA ASN A 134 1.40 -1.63 4.18
C ASN A 134 0.70 -2.98 4.04
N TYR A 135 1.27 -3.89 3.28
CA TYR A 135 0.85 -5.29 3.20
C TYR A 135 1.50 -6.06 4.34
N VAL A 136 0.70 -6.73 5.16
CA VAL A 136 1.15 -7.37 6.40
C VAL A 136 1.00 -8.88 6.35
N LYS A 137 -0.10 -9.37 5.76
CA LYS A 137 -0.43 -10.79 5.67
C LYS A 137 -1.03 -11.10 4.31
N GLU A 138 -0.59 -12.19 3.72
CA GLU A 138 -1.19 -12.75 2.50
C GLU A 138 -2.55 -13.38 2.81
N LEU A 139 -3.46 -13.28 1.86
CA LEU A 139 -4.77 -13.93 1.86
C LEU A 139 -4.87 -14.90 0.67
N TYR A 140 -5.67 -15.95 0.85
CA TYR A 140 -5.83 -17.04 -0.08
C TYR A 140 -7.30 -17.20 -0.50
N LEU A 141 -7.53 -17.99 -1.54
CA LEU A 141 -8.88 -18.30 -2.01
C LEU A 141 -9.76 -18.83 -0.88
N GLY A 142 -10.92 -18.23 -0.71
CA GLY A 142 -11.90 -18.60 0.32
C GLY A 142 -11.71 -17.93 1.68
N ASP A 143 -10.57 -17.25 1.91
CA ASP A 143 -10.39 -16.46 3.12
C ASP A 143 -11.44 -15.36 3.21
N ARG A 144 -11.81 -15.04 4.45
CA ARG A 144 -12.76 -13.96 4.75
C ARG A 144 -12.04 -12.84 5.48
N MET A 145 -12.37 -11.62 5.12
CA MET A 145 -11.82 -10.42 5.75
C MET A 145 -12.87 -9.34 5.93
N LEU A 146 -12.55 -8.37 6.77
CA LEU A 146 -13.31 -7.15 6.99
C LEU A 146 -12.46 -5.96 6.56
N THR A 147 -13.01 -5.09 5.71
CA THR A 147 -12.42 -3.78 5.40
C THR A 147 -13.07 -2.74 6.29
N ARG A 148 -12.29 -2.17 7.20
CA ARG A 148 -12.64 -1.05 8.08
C ARG A 148 -12.11 0.24 7.51
N TYR A 149 -12.83 1.34 7.71
CA TYR A 149 -12.26 2.66 7.46
C TYR A 149 -12.76 3.70 8.46
N ALA A 150 -11.92 4.70 8.67
CA ALA A 150 -12.24 5.92 9.40
C ALA A 150 -11.91 7.13 8.53
N GLU A 151 -12.91 7.97 8.29
CA GLU A 151 -12.79 9.19 7.51
C GLU A 151 -12.68 10.39 8.44
N ARG A 152 -11.67 11.23 8.19
CA ARG A 152 -11.44 12.52 8.83
C ARG A 152 -11.36 13.62 7.76
N ALA A 153 -11.35 14.88 8.16
CA ALA A 153 -11.39 16.01 7.24
C ALA A 153 -10.35 15.93 6.09
N ASN A 154 -9.12 15.51 6.39
CA ASN A 154 -8.00 15.53 5.43
C ASN A 154 -7.46 14.15 5.06
N ASN A 155 -7.98 13.08 5.65
CA ASN A 155 -7.50 11.73 5.37
C ASN A 155 -8.57 10.67 5.60
N VAL A 156 -8.34 9.51 4.97
CA VAL A 156 -9.07 8.29 5.24
C VAL A 156 -8.07 7.21 5.58
N GLN A 157 -8.22 6.61 6.73
CA GLN A 157 -7.46 5.44 7.13
C GLN A 157 -8.29 4.18 6.88
N TYR A 158 -7.62 3.14 6.35
CA TYR A 158 -8.19 1.82 6.11
C TYR A 158 -7.42 0.76 6.86
N GLN A 159 -8.13 -0.26 7.31
CA GLN A 159 -7.56 -1.49 7.85
C GLN A 159 -8.35 -2.68 7.33
N GLN A 160 -7.64 -3.69 6.88
CA GLN A 160 -8.22 -4.99 6.53
C GLN A 160 -7.73 -6.04 7.50
N VAL A 161 -8.68 -6.75 8.10
CA VAL A 161 -8.43 -7.80 9.09
C VAL A 161 -9.08 -9.10 8.66
N ASP A 162 -8.43 -10.23 8.98
CA ASP A 162 -9.04 -11.54 8.81
C ASP A 162 -10.12 -11.83 9.88
N THR A 163 -10.73 -13.00 9.82
CA THR A 163 -11.75 -13.43 10.78
C THR A 163 -11.26 -13.57 12.21
N ASN A 164 -9.95 -13.62 12.44
CA ASN A 164 -9.34 -13.67 13.76
C ASN A 164 -8.91 -12.28 14.27
N GLY A 165 -9.23 -11.22 13.52
CA GLY A 165 -8.82 -9.84 13.85
C GLY A 165 -7.36 -9.52 13.51
N VAL A 166 -6.65 -10.42 12.82
CA VAL A 166 -5.27 -10.17 12.41
C VAL A 166 -5.24 -9.23 11.21
N THR A 167 -4.47 -8.15 11.31
CA THR A 167 -4.30 -7.20 10.22
C THR A 167 -3.64 -7.85 8.99
N CYS A 168 -4.27 -7.72 7.84
CA CYS A 168 -3.76 -8.16 6.54
C CYS A 168 -3.16 -7.01 5.73
N CYS A 169 -3.82 -5.86 5.76
CA CYS A 169 -3.36 -4.66 5.06
C CYS A 169 -3.82 -3.40 5.79
N ASN A 170 -2.99 -2.36 5.78
CA ASN A 170 -3.35 -1.01 6.22
C ASN A 170 -3.06 -0.02 5.11
N ALA A 171 -3.93 0.98 4.96
CA ALA A 171 -3.67 2.09 4.06
C ALA A 171 -4.17 3.41 4.63
N ARG A 172 -3.59 4.50 4.16
CA ARG A 172 -4.06 5.86 4.43
C ARG A 172 -4.00 6.67 3.15
N ILE A 173 -5.10 7.32 2.83
CA ILE A 173 -5.21 8.27 1.71
C ILE A 173 -5.31 9.67 2.29
N MET A 174 -4.45 10.58 1.84
CA MET A 174 -4.41 11.97 2.24
C MET A 174 -4.47 12.86 1.01
N GLN A 175 -5.30 13.88 1.02
CA GLN A 175 -5.24 14.91 -0.02
C GLN A 175 -3.95 15.72 0.13
N ILE A 176 -3.32 16.06 -1.01
CA ILE A 176 -2.15 16.91 -1.08
C ILE A 176 -2.43 18.07 -2.06
N GLU A 177 -1.79 19.20 -1.84
CA GLU A 177 -1.98 20.36 -2.72
C GLU A 177 -1.23 20.20 -4.04
N ASN A 178 0.00 19.68 -3.97
CA ASN A 178 0.88 19.55 -5.13
C ASN A 178 1.62 18.22 -5.11
N LEU A 179 1.90 17.68 -6.29
CA LEU A 179 2.77 16.55 -6.47
C LEU A 179 4.23 17.02 -6.31
N SER A 180 4.92 16.49 -5.30
CA SER A 180 6.35 16.71 -5.06
C SER A 180 7.10 15.37 -5.07
N CYS A 181 8.04 15.24 -5.98
CA CYS A 181 8.90 14.05 -6.11
C CYS A 181 10.38 14.43 -6.02
#